data_0e47783326c7bfcfeb0d44be76ad547c
#
_entry.id   0e47783326c7bfcfeb0d44be76ad547c
#
_cell.length_a   1.000
_cell.length_b   1.000
_cell.length_c   1.000
_cell.angle_alpha   90.00
_cell.angle_beta   90.00
_cell.angle_gamma   90.00
#
_symmetry.space_group_name_H-M   'P 1'
#
loop_
_entity.id
_entity.type
_entity.pdbx_description
1 polymer ?
#
loop_
_entity_poly.entity_id
_entity_poly.type
_entity_poly.pdbx_seq_one_letter_code
_entity_poly.pdbx_strand_id
1 'polypeptide(L)'
;MKRTARGRYETHLDDPEFTVLEDGTRFAGFFLGDGEDDPAVFPMEVTAGYRFPVHYHRTHYMSLILRGSLRVGKKWYGPGDIRLQEKGSVYGPEEAGPEGCYMLNIFADRRGIYPTLLGEPDQEYPAVEPHIMLSRVWNALAKQAERGAAPVPGG
;
A
#
# COMPACT_ATOMS: atom_id res chain seq x y z
N MET A 1 -17.16 -8.44 3.32
CA MET A 1 -18.08 -7.51 2.59
C MET A 1 -19.40 -8.22 2.28
N LYS A 2 -20.52 -7.61 2.62
CA LYS A 2 -21.85 -8.18 2.40
C LYS A 2 -22.51 -7.55 1.18
N ARG A 3 -23.00 -8.36 0.24
CA ARG A 3 -23.83 -7.89 -0.87
C ARG A 3 -25.25 -7.65 -0.36
N THR A 4 -25.73 -6.42 -0.37
CA THR A 4 -27.05 -6.04 0.17
C THR A 4 -28.14 -5.97 -0.90
N ALA A 5 -27.74 -5.70 -2.16
CA ALA A 5 -28.62 -5.69 -3.33
C ALA A 5 -27.78 -5.89 -4.61
N ARG A 6 -28.45 -6.00 -5.77
CA ARG A 6 -27.75 -6.05 -7.04
C ARG A 6 -26.90 -4.79 -7.23
N GLY A 7 -25.57 -4.97 -7.35
CA GLY A 7 -24.62 -3.87 -7.53
C GLY A 7 -24.35 -3.01 -6.29
N ARG A 8 -24.83 -3.45 -5.09
CA ARG A 8 -24.56 -2.74 -3.83
C ARG A 8 -23.82 -3.66 -2.87
N TYR A 9 -22.71 -3.14 -2.30
CA TYR A 9 -21.88 -3.84 -1.34
C TYR A 9 -21.64 -2.95 -0.14
N GLU A 10 -21.65 -3.52 1.05
CA GLU A 10 -21.43 -2.83 2.31
C GLU A 10 -20.43 -3.63 3.15
N THR A 11 -19.53 -2.93 3.83
CA THR A 11 -18.59 -3.49 4.79
C THR A 11 -18.30 -2.47 5.89
N HIS A 12 -17.74 -2.93 6.97
CA HIS A 12 -17.27 -2.07 8.05
C HIS A 12 -15.74 -2.17 8.15
N LEU A 13 -15.10 -1.11 8.64
CA LEU A 13 -13.64 -1.03 8.76
C LEU A 13 -13.05 -2.07 9.73
N ASP A 14 -13.84 -2.55 10.67
CA ASP A 14 -13.44 -3.58 11.64
C ASP A 14 -13.91 -4.98 11.20
N ASP A 15 -14.21 -5.18 9.91
CA ASP A 15 -14.63 -6.46 9.34
C ASP A 15 -13.52 -7.51 9.54
N PRO A 16 -13.83 -8.68 10.15
CA PRO A 16 -12.83 -9.71 10.43
C PRO A 16 -12.28 -10.45 9.20
N GLU A 17 -12.85 -10.24 8.02
CA GLU A 17 -12.41 -10.88 6.76
C GLU A 17 -11.12 -10.27 6.17
N PHE A 18 -10.31 -9.63 7.00
CA PHE A 18 -8.99 -9.16 6.59
C PHE A 18 -7.97 -10.30 6.48
N THR A 19 -7.17 -10.28 5.44
CA THR A 19 -5.94 -11.06 5.38
C THR A 19 -4.91 -10.46 6.31
N VAL A 20 -4.29 -11.30 7.14
CA VAL A 20 -3.25 -10.89 8.11
C VAL A 20 -1.92 -11.48 7.66
N LEU A 21 -0.91 -10.63 7.51
CA LEU A 21 0.46 -11.00 7.15
C LEU A 21 1.29 -11.29 8.42
N GLU A 22 2.48 -11.90 8.24
CA GLU A 22 3.37 -12.28 9.35
C GLU A 22 3.85 -11.09 10.19
N ASP A 23 3.99 -9.91 9.56
CA ASP A 23 4.36 -8.65 10.24
C ASP A 23 3.21 -7.99 10.99
N GLY A 24 2.02 -8.59 10.97
CA GLY A 24 0.80 -8.06 11.56
C GLY A 24 0.04 -7.08 10.67
N THR A 25 0.52 -6.79 9.46
CA THR A 25 -0.22 -6.00 8.47
C THR A 25 -1.52 -6.71 8.12
N ARG A 26 -2.63 -5.96 8.12
CA ARG A 26 -3.96 -6.43 7.76
C ARG A 26 -4.46 -5.68 6.54
N PHE A 27 -5.03 -6.39 5.58
CA PHE A 27 -5.65 -5.75 4.42
C PHE A 27 -6.84 -6.55 3.87
N ALA A 28 -7.70 -5.88 3.14
CA ALA A 28 -8.75 -6.49 2.34
C ALA A 28 -8.83 -5.79 0.98
N GLY A 29 -9.28 -6.52 -0.04
CA GLY A 29 -9.52 -5.96 -1.36
C GLY A 29 -11.00 -6.08 -1.72
N PHE A 30 -11.64 -4.97 -2.06
CA PHE A 30 -13.02 -4.92 -2.52
C PHE A 30 -13.05 -4.39 -3.95
N PHE A 31 -13.57 -5.19 -4.85
CA PHE A 31 -13.62 -4.88 -6.27
C PHE A 31 -15.04 -4.51 -6.69
N LEU A 32 -15.19 -3.40 -7.41
CA LEU A 32 -16.44 -2.94 -7.97
C LEU A 32 -16.55 -3.43 -9.42
N GLY A 33 -16.99 -4.67 -9.60
CA GLY A 33 -17.06 -5.30 -10.92
C GLY A 33 -15.99 -6.37 -11.14
N ASP A 34 -15.91 -6.92 -12.34
CA ASP A 34 -15.04 -8.05 -12.69
C ASP A 34 -13.93 -7.67 -13.68
N GLY A 35 -13.96 -6.45 -14.23
CA GLY A 35 -13.00 -5.96 -15.21
C GLY A 35 -11.70 -5.47 -14.59
N GLU A 36 -10.62 -5.49 -15.37
CA GLU A 36 -9.31 -4.96 -14.95
C GLU A 36 -9.33 -3.45 -14.77
N ASP A 37 -10.21 -2.75 -15.51
CA ASP A 37 -10.42 -1.31 -15.44
C ASP A 37 -11.40 -0.89 -14.34
N ASP A 38 -11.94 -1.83 -13.59
CA ASP A 38 -12.86 -1.52 -12.51
C ASP A 38 -12.12 -1.07 -11.24
N PRO A 39 -12.70 -0.12 -10.48
CA PRO A 39 -12.08 0.39 -9.26
C PRO A 39 -11.95 -0.67 -8.16
N ALA A 40 -10.97 -0.45 -7.30
CA ALA A 40 -10.77 -1.26 -6.12
C ALA A 40 -10.64 -0.40 -4.85
N VAL A 41 -11.19 -0.89 -3.75
CA VAL A 41 -11.09 -0.30 -2.42
C VAL A 41 -10.27 -1.22 -1.54
N PHE A 42 -9.23 -0.67 -0.93
CA PHE A 42 -8.21 -1.44 -0.22
C PHE A 42 -7.94 -0.84 1.17
N PRO A 43 -8.75 -1.19 2.19
CA PRO A 43 -8.41 -0.86 3.56
C PRO A 43 -7.15 -1.64 3.98
N MET A 44 -6.23 -0.95 4.63
CA MET A 44 -4.94 -1.51 5.05
C MET A 44 -4.56 -0.97 6.42
N GLU A 45 -4.23 -1.85 7.34
CA GLU A 45 -3.72 -1.52 8.66
C GLU A 45 -2.31 -2.07 8.81
N VAL A 46 -1.36 -1.18 9.04
CA VAL A 46 0.04 -1.52 9.24
C VAL A 46 0.46 -1.29 10.68
N THR A 47 1.32 -2.13 11.18
CA THR A 47 1.82 -2.08 12.57
C THR A 47 2.86 -0.96 12.76
N ALA A 48 3.14 -0.63 14.02
CA ALA A 48 4.24 0.26 14.37
C ALA A 48 5.56 -0.25 13.80
N GLY A 49 6.34 0.66 13.21
CA GLY A 49 7.62 0.31 12.59
C GLY A 49 7.53 -0.32 11.20
N TYR A 50 6.30 -0.50 10.66
CA TYR A 50 6.13 -0.87 9.26
C TYR A 50 6.94 0.06 8.36
N ARG A 51 7.62 -0.53 7.38
CA ARG A 51 8.37 0.20 6.35
C ARG A 51 8.07 -0.36 4.99
N PHE A 52 7.93 0.55 4.03
CA PHE A 52 7.79 0.18 2.64
C PHE A 52 8.77 0.98 1.77
N PRO A 53 9.47 0.34 0.82
CA PRO A 53 10.47 1.01 0.01
C PRO A 53 9.86 2.03 -0.95
N VAL A 54 10.70 2.80 -1.59
CA VAL A 54 10.32 3.72 -2.67
C VAL A 54 9.71 2.91 -3.82
N HIS A 55 8.55 3.34 -4.30
CA HIS A 55 7.76 2.61 -5.28
C HIS A 55 6.83 3.55 -6.07
N TYR A 56 6.10 3.00 -7.01
CA TYR A 56 4.98 3.65 -7.69
C TYR A 56 3.86 2.65 -7.98
N HIS A 57 2.68 3.16 -8.26
CA HIS A 57 1.55 2.36 -8.75
C HIS A 57 1.26 2.65 -10.21
N ARG A 58 0.76 1.66 -10.95
CA ARG A 58 0.39 1.78 -12.36
C ARG A 58 -1.02 2.32 -12.57
N THR A 59 -1.66 2.78 -11.54
CA THR A 59 -2.99 3.38 -11.52
C THR A 59 -2.99 4.65 -10.70
N HIS A 60 -3.97 5.53 -10.95
CA HIS A 60 -4.28 6.63 -10.04
C HIS A 60 -4.91 6.08 -8.77
N TYR A 61 -4.56 6.64 -7.64
CA TYR A 61 -5.22 6.25 -6.40
C TYR A 61 -5.29 7.37 -5.37
N MET A 62 -6.20 7.20 -4.44
CA MET A 62 -6.37 8.04 -3.28
C MET A 62 -6.11 7.22 -2.01
N SER A 63 -5.44 7.81 -1.04
CA SER A 63 -5.26 7.26 0.30
C SER A 63 -5.80 8.23 1.34
N LEU A 64 -6.68 7.75 2.22
CA LEU A 64 -7.21 8.49 3.37
C LEU A 64 -6.68 7.83 4.65
N ILE A 65 -6.00 8.62 5.49
CA ILE A 65 -5.57 8.14 6.82
C ILE A 65 -6.76 8.18 7.78
N LEU A 66 -7.03 7.05 8.41
CA LEU A 66 -8.15 6.87 9.32
C LEU A 66 -7.72 6.88 10.79
N ARG A 67 -6.60 6.22 11.11
CA ARG A 67 -6.00 6.13 12.46
C ARG A 67 -4.49 6.06 12.37
N GLY A 68 -3.79 6.46 13.44
CA GLY A 68 -2.35 6.44 13.52
C GLY A 68 -1.68 7.47 12.61
N SER A 69 -0.50 7.17 12.12
CA SER A 69 0.24 8.08 11.24
C SER A 69 1.15 7.34 10.27
N LEU A 70 1.39 7.97 9.11
CA LEU A 70 2.28 7.47 8.06
C LEU A 70 3.24 8.57 7.63
N ARG A 71 4.52 8.28 7.65
CA ARG A 71 5.53 9.14 7.03
C ARG A 71 5.78 8.67 5.60
N VAL A 72 5.77 9.59 4.65
CA VAL A 72 6.11 9.34 3.25
C VAL A 72 7.22 10.29 2.86
N GLY A 73 8.40 9.74 2.62
CA GLY A 73 9.61 10.54 2.48
C GLY A 73 9.88 11.35 3.76
N LYS A 74 9.72 12.68 3.69
CA LYS A 74 9.95 13.59 4.83
C LYS A 74 8.66 14.07 5.50
N LYS A 75 7.49 13.78 4.94
CA LYS A 75 6.22 14.33 5.39
C LYS A 75 5.41 13.30 6.18
N TRP A 76 4.87 13.71 7.33
CA TRP A 76 3.92 12.94 8.12
C TRP A 76 2.48 13.24 7.71
N TYR A 77 1.66 12.20 7.72
CA TYR A 77 0.22 12.23 7.49
C TYR A 77 -0.49 11.57 8.66
N GLY A 78 -1.60 12.16 9.09
CA GLY A 78 -2.43 11.71 10.20
C GLY A 78 -3.91 11.57 9.81
N PRO A 79 -4.78 11.25 10.78
CA PRO A 79 -6.20 11.07 10.54
C PRO A 79 -6.86 12.25 9.84
N GLY A 80 -7.58 11.96 8.74
CA GLY A 80 -8.23 12.96 7.90
C GLY A 80 -7.36 13.48 6.74
N ASP A 81 -6.06 13.20 6.72
CA ASP A 81 -5.22 13.55 5.57
C ASP A 81 -5.57 12.68 4.36
N ILE A 82 -5.73 13.34 3.23
CA ILE A 82 -5.99 12.71 1.93
C ILE A 82 -4.75 12.88 1.06
N ARG A 83 -4.29 11.79 0.46
CA ARG A 83 -3.20 11.77 -0.51
C ARG A 83 -3.76 11.34 -1.86
N LEU A 84 -3.50 12.12 -2.88
CA LEU A 84 -3.82 11.80 -4.28
C LEU A 84 -2.52 11.51 -5.03
N GLN A 85 -2.45 10.35 -5.66
CA GLN A 85 -1.27 9.91 -6.39
C GLN A 85 -1.63 9.66 -7.86
N GLU A 86 -0.95 10.34 -8.74
CA GLU A 86 -1.06 10.08 -10.16
C GLU A 86 -0.33 8.78 -10.51
N LYS A 87 -0.86 8.06 -11.49
CA LYS A 87 -0.24 6.90 -12.10
C LYS A 87 1.22 7.16 -12.42
N GLY A 88 2.11 6.27 -11.95
CA GLY A 88 3.54 6.35 -12.21
C GLY A 88 4.32 7.33 -11.33
N SER A 89 3.63 8.08 -10.45
CA SER A 89 4.33 8.95 -9.48
C SER A 89 5.14 8.13 -8.50
N VAL A 90 6.44 8.37 -8.46
CA VAL A 90 7.37 7.70 -7.54
C VAL A 90 7.36 8.41 -6.19
N TYR A 91 7.20 7.67 -5.10
CA TYR A 91 7.19 8.21 -3.74
C TYR A 91 7.70 7.18 -2.72
N GLY A 92 7.85 7.62 -1.48
CA GLY A 92 8.37 6.83 -0.37
C GLY A 92 9.77 7.28 0.05
N PRO A 93 10.47 6.51 0.88
CA PRO A 93 9.94 5.33 1.57
C PRO A 93 8.75 5.69 2.48
N GLU A 94 7.94 4.71 2.81
CA GLU A 94 6.86 4.85 3.78
C GLU A 94 7.27 4.24 5.12
N GLU A 95 6.81 4.85 6.21
CA GLU A 95 7.05 4.36 7.57
C GLU A 95 5.85 4.69 8.46
N ALA A 96 5.30 3.67 9.12
CA ALA A 96 4.24 3.89 10.09
C ALA A 96 4.78 4.47 11.40
N GLY A 97 3.98 5.32 12.02
CA GLY A 97 4.28 5.88 13.32
C GLY A 97 4.15 4.86 14.47
N PRO A 98 4.35 5.31 15.72
CA PRO A 98 4.41 4.42 16.89
C PRO A 98 3.10 3.68 17.18
N GLU A 99 1.98 4.15 16.67
CA GLU A 99 0.66 3.50 16.81
C GLU A 99 0.25 2.71 15.58
N GLY A 100 1.17 2.56 14.61
CA GLY A 100 0.83 2.02 13.29
C GLY A 100 0.08 3.04 12.44
N CYS A 101 -0.56 2.56 11.37
CA CYS A 101 -1.39 3.38 10.51
C CYS A 101 -2.52 2.55 9.91
N TYR A 102 -3.74 3.06 10.00
CA TYR A 102 -4.88 2.52 9.29
C TYR A 102 -5.30 3.47 8.18
N MET A 103 -5.28 2.99 6.95
CA MET A 103 -5.59 3.79 5.77
C MET A 103 -6.59 3.09 4.86
N LEU A 104 -7.38 3.89 4.16
CA LEU A 104 -8.26 3.45 3.10
C LEU A 104 -7.67 3.90 1.76
N ASN A 105 -7.27 2.93 0.94
CA ASN A 105 -6.79 3.20 -0.41
C ASN A 105 -7.90 2.90 -1.42
N ILE A 106 -8.09 3.80 -2.38
CA ILE A 106 -9.05 3.64 -3.47
C ILE A 106 -8.28 3.77 -4.78
N PHE A 107 -8.19 2.67 -5.52
CA PHE A 107 -7.51 2.58 -6.81
C PHE A 107 -8.51 2.74 -7.94
N ALA A 108 -8.12 3.49 -8.97
CA ALA A 108 -8.96 3.72 -10.13
C ALA A 108 -9.18 2.45 -10.97
N ASP A 109 -8.22 1.52 -10.94
CA ASP A 109 -8.30 0.21 -11.59
C ASP A 109 -7.51 -0.85 -10.81
N ARG A 110 -7.78 -2.14 -11.10
CA ARG A 110 -7.13 -3.27 -10.42
C ARG A 110 -5.67 -3.47 -10.80
N ARG A 111 -5.27 -3.10 -11.99
CA ARG A 111 -3.96 -3.42 -12.56
C ARG A 111 -2.81 -2.84 -11.75
N GLY A 112 -3.05 -1.71 -11.13
CA GLY A 112 -2.02 -0.97 -10.40
C GLY A 112 -2.08 -1.09 -8.89
N ILE A 113 -2.87 -2.03 -8.33
CA ILE A 113 -2.97 -2.20 -6.87
C ILE A 113 -1.62 -2.59 -6.28
N TYR A 114 -0.90 -3.52 -6.89
CA TYR A 114 0.43 -3.88 -6.43
C TYR A 114 1.44 -2.79 -6.78
N PRO A 115 2.24 -2.38 -5.79
CA PRO A 115 3.29 -1.41 -6.03
C PRO A 115 4.41 -2.01 -6.87
N THR A 116 4.96 -1.21 -7.78
CA THR A 116 6.20 -1.53 -8.48
C THR A 116 7.38 -0.90 -7.74
N LEU A 117 8.31 -1.72 -7.29
CA LEU A 117 9.53 -1.28 -6.62
C LEU A 117 10.54 -0.74 -7.62
N LEU A 118 11.30 0.29 -7.26
CA LEU A 118 12.32 0.83 -8.16
C LEU A 118 13.37 -0.22 -8.53
N GLY A 119 13.56 -0.40 -9.86
CA GLY A 119 14.47 -1.38 -10.41
C GLY A 119 13.89 -2.79 -10.56
N GLU A 120 12.64 -2.98 -10.21
CA GLU A 120 11.91 -4.24 -10.42
C GLU A 120 10.97 -4.11 -11.63
N PRO A 121 10.64 -5.23 -12.29
CA PRO A 121 9.62 -5.25 -13.33
C PRO A 121 8.26 -4.80 -12.79
N ASP A 122 7.43 -4.23 -13.66
CA ASP A 122 6.05 -3.89 -13.34
C ASP A 122 5.30 -5.09 -12.75
N GLN A 123 4.53 -4.82 -11.70
CA GLN A 123 3.69 -5.82 -11.04
C GLN A 123 2.26 -5.70 -11.53
N GLU A 124 1.60 -6.85 -11.77
CA GLU A 124 0.20 -6.92 -12.18
C GLU A 124 -0.60 -7.76 -11.18
N TYR A 125 -1.75 -7.22 -10.77
CA TYR A 125 -2.73 -7.98 -9.99
C TYR A 125 -3.56 -8.87 -10.95
N PRO A 126 -3.84 -10.15 -10.65
CA PRO A 126 -3.44 -10.94 -9.48
C PRO A 126 -2.14 -11.76 -9.70
N ALA A 127 -1.28 -11.36 -10.61
CA ALA A 127 -0.11 -12.15 -11.04
C ALA A 127 0.93 -12.37 -9.95
N VAL A 128 0.86 -11.62 -8.84
CA VAL A 128 1.83 -11.72 -7.75
C VAL A 128 1.14 -12.16 -6.47
N GLU A 129 1.53 -13.33 -5.98
CA GLU A 129 1.07 -13.81 -4.67
C GLU A 129 1.62 -12.92 -3.54
N PRO A 130 0.83 -12.65 -2.48
CA PRO A 130 1.23 -11.76 -1.38
C PRO A 130 2.59 -12.10 -0.74
N HIS A 131 2.90 -13.38 -0.58
CA HIS A 131 4.18 -13.82 -0.01
C HIS A 131 5.38 -13.52 -0.93
N ILE A 132 5.20 -13.56 -2.25
CA ILE A 132 6.24 -13.21 -3.22
C ILE A 132 6.49 -11.70 -3.18
N MET A 133 5.42 -10.91 -3.11
CA MET A 133 5.52 -9.46 -2.96
C MET A 133 6.27 -9.08 -1.68
N LEU A 134 5.94 -9.71 -0.54
CA LEU A 134 6.65 -9.49 0.72
C LEU A 134 8.14 -9.79 0.63
N SER A 135 8.52 -10.92 0.02
CA SER A 135 9.94 -11.26 -0.18
C SER A 135 10.67 -10.19 -1.00
N ARG A 136 10.02 -9.63 -2.03
CA ARG A 136 10.58 -8.54 -2.83
C ARG A 136 10.73 -7.26 -2.03
N VAL A 137 9.73 -6.92 -1.21
CA VAL A 137 9.76 -5.75 -0.32
C VAL A 137 10.94 -5.86 0.66
N TRP A 138 11.13 -7.00 1.33
CA TRP A 138 12.24 -7.22 2.25
C TRP A 138 13.59 -7.11 1.56
N ASN A 139 13.74 -7.69 0.38
CA ASN A 139 14.96 -7.58 -0.41
C ASN A 139 15.26 -6.13 -0.84
N ALA A 140 14.22 -5.38 -1.22
CA ALA A 140 14.38 -3.97 -1.59
C ALA A 140 14.76 -3.10 -0.40
N LEU A 141 14.16 -3.34 0.79
CA LEU A 141 14.53 -2.66 2.03
C LEU A 141 16.00 -2.94 2.42
N ALA A 142 16.44 -4.18 2.32
CA ALA A 142 17.84 -4.56 2.57
C ALA A 142 18.79 -3.81 1.63
N LYS A 143 18.54 -3.81 0.33
CA LYS A 143 19.32 -3.06 -0.66
C LYS A 143 19.34 -1.55 -0.40
N GLN A 144 18.24 -0.96 0.07
CA GLN A 144 18.20 0.46 0.42
C GLN A 144 19.01 0.76 1.68
N ALA A 145 18.98 -0.12 2.68
CA ALA A 145 19.79 0.01 3.89
C ALA A 145 21.28 -0.05 3.57
N GLU A 146 21.72 -0.97 2.70
CA GLU A 146 23.09 -1.07 2.23
C GLU A 146 23.56 0.20 1.51
N ARG A 147 22.73 0.79 0.65
CA ARG A 147 23.02 2.05 -0.06
C ARG A 147 23.12 3.25 0.90
N GLY A 148 22.29 3.28 1.94
CA GLY A 148 22.33 4.32 2.98
C GLY A 148 23.53 4.21 3.93
N ALA A 149 24.10 3.02 4.05
CA ALA A 149 25.30 2.74 4.85
C ALA A 149 26.61 2.95 4.07
N ALA A 150 26.57 3.14 2.74
CA ALA A 150 27.75 3.43 1.95
C ALA A 150 28.33 4.79 2.33
N PRO A 151 29.63 4.92 2.63
CA PRO A 151 30.24 6.21 2.94
C PRO A 151 30.04 7.16 1.76
N VAL A 152 29.61 8.38 2.04
CA VAL A 152 29.56 9.47 1.06
C VAL A 152 30.98 9.62 0.50
N PRO A 153 31.22 9.49 -0.83
CA PRO A 153 32.55 9.69 -1.39
C PRO A 153 33.02 11.09 -1.07
N GLY A 154 34.10 11.15 -0.37
CA GLY A 154 34.92 12.24 0.08
C GLY A 154 34.50 13.69 -0.19
N GLY A 155 34.37 14.42 0.92
CA GLY A 155 34.58 15.85 0.89
C GLY A 155 36.06 16.17 0.63
#